data_ce1349a0a2745d97a5b92ef6cd044584
#
_entry.id   ce1349a0a2745d97a5b92ef6cd044584
#
_cell.length_a   1.000
_cell.length_b   1.000
_cell.length_c   1.000
_cell.angle_alpha   90.00
_cell.angle_beta   90.00
_cell.angle_gamma   90.00
#
_symmetry.space_group_name_H-M   'P 1'
#
loop_
_entity.id
_entity.type
_entity.pdbx_description
1 polymer ?
#
loop_
_entity_poly.entity_id
_entity_poly.type
_entity_poly.pdbx_seq_one_letter_code
_entity_poly.pdbx_strand_id
1 'polypeptide(L)'
;VTADRAAVEAVLPRFLGEQEQIPPMYSAIKIGGQKLYELARKGQEVARKPRRITIYELELVAQGSDTDYLLRCRCSKGTYIRTLCHDIGQALGCGGTMCSLRRTMAAGFTLGQTVTLEEVQSQGEALLLPTDSLFAEHPVLRLTSGKAEKRVRCGNPITLPGMADGVYRVYSQE
;
A
#
# COMPACT_ATOMS: atom_id res chain seq x y z
N VAL A 1 -18.43 -26.04 8.48
CA VAL A 1 -18.34 -26.16 7.00
C VAL A 1 -16.94 -25.70 6.63
N THR A 2 -16.17 -26.58 5.99
CA THR A 2 -14.85 -26.25 5.42
C THR A 2 -15.03 -26.05 3.92
N ALA A 3 -14.41 -25.01 3.36
CA ALA A 3 -14.31 -24.87 1.92
C ALA A 3 -13.12 -25.72 1.45
N ASP A 4 -13.25 -26.42 0.35
CA ASP A 4 -12.12 -27.10 -0.28
C ASP A 4 -11.30 -26.12 -1.17
N ARG A 5 -10.15 -26.60 -1.63
CA ARG A 5 -9.27 -25.81 -2.50
C ARG A 5 -9.97 -25.31 -3.76
N ALA A 6 -10.77 -26.15 -4.39
CA ALA A 6 -11.46 -25.79 -5.62
C ALA A 6 -12.51 -24.70 -5.41
N ALA A 7 -13.24 -24.74 -4.29
CA ALA A 7 -14.19 -23.69 -3.91
C ALA A 7 -13.48 -22.36 -3.63
N VAL A 8 -12.33 -22.40 -2.94
CA VAL A 8 -11.52 -21.19 -2.71
C VAL A 8 -11.05 -20.61 -4.03
N GLU A 9 -10.45 -21.42 -4.92
CA GLU A 9 -9.98 -20.94 -6.25
C GLU A 9 -11.14 -20.35 -7.09
N ALA A 10 -12.32 -20.96 -7.04
CA ALA A 10 -13.50 -20.52 -7.80
C ALA A 10 -14.06 -19.18 -7.31
N VAL A 11 -13.90 -18.83 -6.04
CA VAL A 11 -14.44 -17.58 -5.49
C VAL A 11 -13.53 -16.37 -5.69
N LEU A 12 -12.20 -16.56 -5.77
CA LEU A 12 -11.23 -15.47 -5.85
C LEU A 12 -11.46 -14.49 -7.00
N PRO A 13 -11.86 -14.90 -8.24
CA PRO A 13 -12.09 -13.95 -9.34
C PRO A 13 -13.17 -12.91 -9.04
N ARG A 14 -14.11 -13.18 -8.11
CA ARG A 14 -15.14 -12.22 -7.71
C ARG A 14 -14.60 -11.01 -6.97
N PHE A 15 -13.37 -11.08 -6.47
CA PHE A 15 -12.71 -10.04 -5.70
C PHE A 15 -11.68 -9.26 -6.53
N LEU A 16 -11.51 -9.57 -7.82
CA LEU A 16 -10.60 -8.83 -8.70
C LEU A 16 -11.23 -7.53 -9.20
N GLY A 17 -10.39 -6.53 -9.48
CA GLY A 17 -10.78 -5.24 -10.02
C GLY A 17 -11.18 -4.22 -8.95
N GLU A 18 -11.92 -3.21 -9.39
CA GLU A 18 -12.42 -2.14 -8.51
C GLU A 18 -13.61 -2.62 -7.70
N GLN A 19 -13.60 -2.32 -6.42
CA GLN A 19 -14.67 -2.67 -5.49
C GLN A 19 -14.73 -1.71 -4.31
N GLU A 20 -15.83 -1.75 -3.59
CA GLU A 20 -15.99 -1.04 -2.33
C GLU A 20 -15.69 -1.97 -1.15
N GLN A 21 -14.87 -1.49 -0.22
CA GLN A 21 -14.54 -2.22 1.01
C GLN A 21 -14.91 -1.38 2.22
N ILE A 22 -15.62 -1.96 3.19
CA ILE A 22 -15.87 -1.34 4.49
C ILE A 22 -14.64 -1.56 5.37
N PRO A 23 -13.95 -0.50 5.81
CA PRO A 23 -12.78 -0.63 6.68
C PRO A 23 -13.14 -1.32 7.99
N PRO A 24 -12.24 -2.13 8.58
CA PRO A 24 -12.50 -2.77 9.87
C PRO A 24 -12.50 -1.75 11.00
N MET A 25 -13.21 -2.04 12.08
CA MET A 25 -13.20 -1.21 13.31
C MET A 25 -11.79 -1.05 13.89
N TYR A 26 -10.98 -2.10 13.85
CA TYR A 26 -9.57 -2.04 14.24
C TYR A 26 -8.70 -1.43 13.14
N SER A 27 -8.90 -0.13 12.89
CA SER A 27 -8.10 0.66 11.94
C SER A 27 -7.76 2.04 12.51
N ALA A 28 -6.76 2.70 11.91
CA ALA A 28 -6.34 4.05 12.30
C ALA A 28 -7.18 5.18 11.66
N ILE A 29 -8.26 4.83 10.96
CA ILE A 29 -9.19 5.81 10.38
C ILE A 29 -9.83 6.60 11.51
N LYS A 30 -9.97 7.92 11.30
CA LYS A 30 -10.63 8.82 12.26
C LYS A 30 -12.06 9.12 11.82
N ILE A 31 -12.98 9.05 12.77
CA ILE A 31 -14.36 9.53 12.65
C ILE A 31 -14.62 10.45 13.84
N GLY A 32 -15.06 11.68 13.58
CA GLY A 32 -15.28 12.66 14.65
C GLY A 32 -14.02 12.98 15.48
N GLY A 33 -12.82 12.89 14.85
CA GLY A 33 -11.55 13.13 15.54
C GLY A 33 -10.97 11.92 16.29
N GLN A 34 -11.75 10.86 16.53
CA GLN A 34 -11.31 9.64 17.23
C GLN A 34 -10.95 8.53 16.26
N LYS A 35 -9.93 7.73 16.56
CA LYS A 35 -9.53 6.58 15.76
C LYS A 35 -10.48 5.42 15.98
N LEU A 36 -10.84 4.70 14.91
CA LEU A 36 -11.78 3.57 14.98
C LEU A 36 -11.35 2.49 15.98
N TYR A 37 -10.05 2.19 16.06
CA TYR A 37 -9.56 1.18 17.01
C TYR A 37 -9.74 1.62 18.48
N GLU A 38 -9.76 2.91 18.78
CA GLU A 38 -10.03 3.44 20.13
C GLU A 38 -11.50 3.23 20.53
N LEU A 39 -12.40 3.43 19.56
CA LEU A 39 -13.83 3.15 19.73
C LEU A 39 -14.08 1.64 19.88
N ALA A 40 -13.44 0.83 19.04
CA ALA A 40 -13.53 -0.63 19.10
C ALA A 40 -13.09 -1.19 20.48
N ARG A 41 -12.00 -0.66 21.05
CA ARG A 41 -11.52 -1.05 22.40
C ARG A 41 -12.52 -0.70 23.52
N LYS A 42 -13.39 0.28 23.29
CA LYS A 42 -14.48 0.66 24.19
C LYS A 42 -15.77 -0.12 23.93
N GLY A 43 -15.74 -1.11 23.03
CA GLY A 43 -16.93 -1.86 22.63
C GLY A 43 -17.92 -1.07 21.77
N GLN A 44 -17.51 0.10 21.25
CA GLN A 44 -18.35 0.94 20.41
C GLN A 44 -18.15 0.60 18.94
N GLU A 45 -19.22 0.25 18.27
CA GLU A 45 -19.23 0.11 16.82
C GLU A 45 -19.89 1.33 16.18
N VAL A 46 -19.26 1.86 15.12
CA VAL A 46 -19.76 3.02 14.37
C VAL A 46 -19.90 2.69 12.90
N ALA A 47 -20.85 3.34 12.24
CA ALA A 47 -21.02 3.22 10.80
C ALA A 47 -19.77 3.74 10.08
N ARG A 48 -19.29 2.97 9.11
CA ARG A 48 -18.09 3.26 8.32
C ARG A 48 -18.47 3.41 6.86
N LYS A 49 -17.99 4.46 6.22
CA LYS A 49 -18.22 4.66 4.80
C LYS A 49 -17.36 3.66 4.01
N PRO A 50 -17.93 2.98 3.00
CA PRO A 50 -17.15 2.19 2.07
C PRO A 50 -16.06 3.02 1.41
N ARG A 51 -14.96 2.38 1.04
CA ARG A 51 -13.84 2.99 0.32
C ARG A 51 -13.55 2.19 -0.94
N ARG A 52 -13.33 2.90 -2.02
CA ARG A 52 -12.89 2.27 -3.27
C ARG A 52 -11.49 1.71 -3.10
N ILE A 53 -11.33 0.46 -3.47
CA ILE A 53 -10.07 -0.27 -3.54
C ILE A 53 -10.00 -0.97 -4.88
N THR A 54 -8.79 -1.38 -5.26
CA THR A 54 -8.59 -2.20 -6.46
C THR A 54 -7.73 -3.39 -6.08
N ILE A 55 -8.19 -4.59 -6.37
CA ILE A 55 -7.39 -5.81 -6.30
C ILE A 55 -6.90 -6.11 -7.71
N TYR A 56 -5.59 -5.97 -7.93
CA TYR A 56 -4.97 -6.19 -9.24
C TYR A 56 -4.70 -7.67 -9.51
N GLU A 57 -4.30 -8.39 -8.46
CA GLU A 57 -3.99 -9.82 -8.51
C GLU A 57 -4.43 -10.48 -7.21
N LEU A 58 -5.02 -11.66 -7.31
CA LEU A 58 -5.41 -12.48 -6.17
C LEU A 58 -5.35 -13.94 -6.59
N GLU A 59 -4.47 -14.70 -5.98
CA GLU A 59 -4.25 -16.10 -6.31
C GLU A 59 -4.08 -16.97 -5.07
N LEU A 60 -4.48 -18.22 -5.17
CA LEU A 60 -4.21 -19.25 -4.17
C LEU A 60 -2.83 -19.86 -4.45
N VAL A 61 -1.86 -19.57 -3.57
CA VAL A 61 -0.48 -20.05 -3.72
C VAL A 61 -0.32 -21.46 -3.17
N ALA A 62 -0.86 -21.71 -1.98
CA ALA A 62 -0.75 -23.00 -1.30
C ALA A 62 -1.92 -23.23 -0.33
N GLN A 63 -2.15 -24.48 -0.04
CA GLN A 63 -3.01 -24.93 1.06
C GLN A 63 -2.11 -25.52 2.14
N GLY A 64 -2.18 -24.97 3.36
CA GLY A 64 -1.38 -25.43 4.50
C GLY A 64 -2.07 -26.54 5.28
N SER A 65 -3.39 -26.48 5.38
CA SER A 65 -4.24 -27.49 6.03
C SER A 65 -5.64 -27.49 5.41
N ASP A 66 -6.57 -28.24 5.95
CA ASP A 66 -7.97 -28.24 5.49
C ASP A 66 -8.67 -26.89 5.65
N THR A 67 -8.10 -25.99 6.45
CA THR A 67 -8.68 -24.67 6.77
C THR A 67 -7.74 -23.50 6.47
N ASP A 68 -6.46 -23.75 6.19
CA ASP A 68 -5.46 -22.71 6.00
C ASP A 68 -5.04 -22.58 4.53
N TYR A 69 -5.20 -21.39 4.00
CA TYR A 69 -4.91 -21.06 2.60
C TYR A 69 -3.94 -19.88 2.52
N LEU A 70 -2.87 -20.03 1.75
CA LEU A 70 -1.93 -18.96 1.45
C LEU A 70 -2.34 -18.26 0.16
N LEU A 71 -2.76 -17.02 0.29
CA LEU A 71 -3.12 -16.17 -0.84
C LEU A 71 -2.01 -15.16 -1.13
N ARG A 72 -1.74 -14.90 -2.41
CA ARG A 72 -0.97 -13.74 -2.86
C ARG A 72 -1.94 -12.68 -3.37
N CYS A 73 -1.76 -11.45 -2.92
CA CYS A 73 -2.62 -10.34 -3.31
C CYS A 73 -1.77 -9.12 -3.68
N ARG A 74 -2.02 -8.54 -4.86
CA ARG A 74 -1.54 -7.20 -5.24
C ARG A 74 -2.73 -6.25 -5.30
N CYS A 75 -2.69 -5.18 -4.53
CA CYS A 75 -3.83 -4.30 -4.34
C CYS A 75 -3.42 -2.83 -4.21
N SER A 76 -4.40 -1.95 -4.36
CA SER A 76 -4.23 -0.51 -4.15
C SER A 76 -3.94 -0.18 -2.68
N LYS A 77 -3.37 1.01 -2.44
CA LYS A 77 -3.22 1.56 -1.09
C LYS A 77 -4.59 1.66 -0.40
N GLY A 78 -4.60 1.44 0.91
CA GLY A 78 -5.81 1.53 1.73
C GLY A 78 -6.65 0.26 1.77
N THR A 79 -6.28 -0.79 1.03
CA THR A 79 -6.91 -2.11 1.11
C THR A 79 -6.61 -2.77 2.44
N TYR A 80 -7.63 -3.28 3.10
CA TYR A 80 -7.53 -4.07 4.33
C TYR A 80 -7.60 -5.56 4.02
N ILE A 81 -6.46 -6.25 4.09
CA ILE A 81 -6.37 -7.70 3.83
C ILE A 81 -7.22 -8.49 4.82
N ARG A 82 -7.35 -8.04 6.08
CA ARG A 82 -8.26 -8.66 7.06
C ARG A 82 -9.71 -8.68 6.60
N THR A 83 -10.17 -7.56 6.01
CA THR A 83 -11.53 -7.47 5.46
C THR A 83 -11.65 -8.36 4.22
N LEU A 84 -10.65 -8.38 3.34
CA LEU A 84 -10.65 -9.26 2.18
C LEU A 84 -10.76 -10.75 2.58
N CYS A 85 -9.98 -11.21 3.57
CA CYS A 85 -10.09 -12.58 4.07
C CYS A 85 -11.48 -12.88 4.66
N HIS A 86 -12.04 -11.93 5.41
CA HIS A 86 -13.40 -12.03 5.93
C HIS A 86 -14.43 -12.17 4.80
N ASP A 87 -14.36 -11.29 3.81
CA ASP A 87 -15.33 -11.26 2.70
C ASP A 87 -15.26 -12.51 1.82
N ILE A 88 -14.03 -13.02 1.58
CA ILE A 88 -13.83 -14.31 0.90
C ILE A 88 -14.51 -15.43 1.69
N GLY A 89 -14.29 -15.49 3.01
CA GLY A 89 -14.91 -16.49 3.88
C GLY A 89 -16.43 -16.38 3.92
N GLN A 90 -16.99 -15.17 3.89
CA GLN A 90 -18.44 -14.97 3.79
C GLN A 90 -18.97 -15.47 2.44
N ALA A 91 -18.27 -15.20 1.34
CA ALA A 91 -18.65 -15.69 0.01
C ALA A 91 -18.60 -17.22 -0.11
N LEU A 92 -17.73 -17.87 0.67
CA LEU A 92 -17.64 -19.32 0.79
C LEU A 92 -18.69 -19.91 1.76
N GLY A 93 -19.35 -19.09 2.57
CA GLY A 93 -20.35 -19.53 3.56
C GLY A 93 -19.77 -20.18 4.82
N CYS A 94 -18.45 -20.18 4.99
CA CYS A 94 -17.78 -20.79 6.15
C CYS A 94 -17.13 -19.76 7.10
N GLY A 95 -17.15 -18.46 6.72
CA GLY A 95 -16.37 -17.45 7.40
C GLY A 95 -14.88 -17.53 7.06
N GLY A 96 -14.14 -16.45 7.37
CA GLY A 96 -12.71 -16.39 7.13
C GLY A 96 -12.01 -15.35 8.01
N THR A 97 -10.79 -15.66 8.40
CA THR A 97 -9.94 -14.75 9.18
C THR A 97 -8.50 -14.76 8.66
N MET A 98 -7.81 -13.66 8.82
CA MET A 98 -6.40 -13.55 8.50
C MET A 98 -5.56 -14.03 9.68
N CYS A 99 -4.83 -15.15 9.52
CA CYS A 99 -3.94 -15.71 10.54
C CYS A 99 -2.57 -14.98 10.53
N SER A 100 -2.05 -14.71 9.34
CA SER A 100 -0.75 -14.06 9.17
C SER A 100 -0.75 -13.15 7.94
N LEU A 101 0.18 -12.18 7.93
CA LEU A 101 0.37 -11.27 6.80
C LEU A 101 1.85 -10.98 6.61
N ARG A 102 2.36 -11.20 5.40
CA ARG A 102 3.69 -10.76 4.99
C ARG A 102 3.57 -9.78 3.83
N ARG A 103 4.00 -8.54 4.06
CA ARG A 103 4.11 -7.56 2.99
C ARG A 103 5.42 -7.77 2.23
N THR A 104 5.33 -8.04 0.95
CA THR A 104 6.49 -8.31 0.09
C THR A 104 6.88 -7.13 -0.79
N MET A 105 5.95 -6.14 -0.94
CA MET A 105 6.20 -4.91 -1.68
C MET A 105 5.34 -3.76 -1.12
N ALA A 106 5.90 -2.56 -1.08
CA ALA A 106 5.17 -1.32 -0.78
C ALA A 106 5.83 -0.13 -1.46
N ALA A 107 5.04 0.71 -2.15
CA ALA A 107 5.50 1.92 -2.84
C ALA A 107 6.71 1.68 -3.78
N GLY A 108 6.72 0.54 -4.48
CA GLY A 108 7.81 0.16 -5.37
C GLY A 108 8.99 -0.55 -4.71
N PHE A 109 9.12 -0.48 -3.38
CA PHE A 109 10.15 -1.23 -2.65
C PHE A 109 9.73 -2.68 -2.44
N THR A 110 10.63 -3.60 -2.78
CA THR A 110 10.46 -5.03 -2.57
C THR A 110 11.13 -5.51 -1.28
N LEU A 111 10.79 -6.71 -0.84
CA LEU A 111 11.38 -7.31 0.36
C LEU A 111 12.91 -7.42 0.28
N GLY A 112 13.47 -7.68 -0.92
CA GLY A 112 14.92 -7.76 -1.12
C GLY A 112 15.67 -6.42 -0.99
N GLN A 113 14.95 -5.30 -0.92
CA GLN A 113 15.50 -3.96 -0.70
C GLN A 113 15.32 -3.48 0.74
N THR A 114 14.72 -4.31 1.59
CA THR A 114 14.56 -3.99 3.01
C THR A 114 15.77 -4.44 3.81
N VAL A 115 16.00 -3.75 4.91
CA VAL A 115 17.05 -4.07 5.89
C VAL A 115 16.42 -4.46 7.23
N THR A 116 17.13 -5.23 8.02
CA THR A 116 16.66 -5.63 9.35
C THR A 116 16.88 -4.52 10.38
N LEU A 117 16.25 -4.63 11.54
CA LEU A 117 16.46 -3.68 12.64
C LEU A 117 17.90 -3.74 13.17
N GLU A 118 18.51 -4.92 13.16
CA GLU A 118 19.91 -5.13 13.56
C GLU A 118 20.87 -4.42 12.60
N GLU A 119 20.60 -4.48 11.29
CA GLU A 119 21.38 -3.74 10.29
C GLU A 119 21.22 -2.23 10.48
N VAL A 120 20.01 -1.73 10.74
CA VAL A 120 19.79 -0.31 11.06
C VAL A 120 20.56 0.11 12.31
N GLN A 121 20.57 -0.70 13.36
CA GLN A 121 21.33 -0.41 14.58
C GLN A 121 22.84 -0.38 14.36
N SER A 122 23.36 -1.24 13.50
CA SER A 122 24.81 -1.35 13.25
C SER A 122 25.35 -0.36 12.23
N GLN A 123 24.56 -0.02 11.18
CA GLN A 123 25.01 0.77 10.04
C GLN A 123 24.44 2.20 10.03
N GLY A 124 23.34 2.43 10.73
CA GLY A 124 22.75 3.76 10.90
C GLY A 124 22.48 4.49 9.59
N GLU A 125 23.02 5.70 9.48
CA GLU A 125 22.80 6.58 8.33
C GLU A 125 23.35 6.05 6.99
N ALA A 126 24.29 5.09 7.02
CA ALA A 126 24.84 4.50 5.80
C ALA A 126 23.79 3.73 4.98
N LEU A 127 22.68 3.33 5.62
CA LEU A 127 21.55 2.66 4.96
C LEU A 127 20.52 3.61 4.36
N LEU A 128 20.65 4.92 4.58
CA LEU A 128 19.69 5.88 4.03
C LEU A 128 19.84 5.97 2.51
N LEU A 129 18.73 5.76 1.82
CA LEU A 129 18.66 5.99 0.40
C LEU A 129 18.53 7.50 0.11
N PRO A 130 19.11 8.00 -0.99
CA PRO A 130 18.85 9.35 -1.45
C PRO A 130 17.35 9.61 -1.61
N THR A 131 16.86 10.74 -1.16
CA THR A 131 15.42 11.08 -1.20
C THR A 131 14.86 11.02 -2.61
N ASP A 132 15.65 11.37 -3.61
CA ASP A 132 15.28 11.39 -5.02
C ASP A 132 15.29 10.00 -5.68
N SER A 133 15.77 8.96 -4.98
CA SER A 133 15.69 7.57 -5.45
C SER A 133 14.25 7.10 -5.68
N LEU A 134 13.29 7.68 -4.93
CA LEU A 134 11.84 7.45 -5.10
C LEU A 134 11.29 7.96 -6.44
N PHE A 135 12.02 8.82 -7.11
CA PHE A 135 11.63 9.49 -8.35
C PHE A 135 12.58 9.17 -9.50
N ALA A 136 13.30 8.04 -9.42
CA ALA A 136 14.33 7.66 -10.36
C ALA A 136 13.82 7.55 -11.81
N GLU A 137 12.54 7.23 -12.00
CA GLU A 137 11.88 7.17 -13.31
C GLU A 137 11.66 8.55 -13.97
N HIS A 138 11.71 9.64 -13.19
CA HIS A 138 11.54 10.98 -13.74
C HIS A 138 12.86 11.54 -14.26
N PRO A 139 12.85 12.22 -15.41
CA PRO A 139 14.06 12.83 -15.97
C PRO A 139 14.67 13.89 -15.07
N VAL A 140 15.97 14.05 -15.17
CA VAL A 140 16.74 15.05 -14.42
C VAL A 140 16.74 16.38 -15.15
N LEU A 141 16.43 17.45 -14.43
CA LEU A 141 16.61 18.82 -14.85
C LEU A 141 17.66 19.50 -13.96
N ARG A 142 18.77 19.95 -14.53
CA ARG A 142 19.74 20.78 -13.83
C ARG A 142 19.53 22.26 -14.16
N LEU A 143 19.35 23.08 -13.14
CA LEU A 143 19.17 24.51 -13.30
C LEU A 143 20.53 25.14 -13.56
N THR A 144 20.63 25.95 -14.64
CA THR A 144 21.86 26.64 -15.03
C THR A 144 21.91 28.11 -14.59
N SER A 145 20.86 28.59 -13.93
CA SER A 145 20.73 29.99 -13.48
C SER A 145 20.40 30.06 -12.00
N GLY A 146 21.21 30.74 -11.21
CA GLY A 146 20.97 31.00 -9.80
C GLY A 146 19.65 31.76 -9.54
N LYS A 147 19.18 32.57 -10.51
CA LYS A 147 17.85 33.21 -10.43
C LYS A 147 16.72 32.18 -10.54
N ALA A 148 16.85 31.22 -11.46
CA ALA A 148 15.89 30.13 -11.60
C ALA A 148 15.89 29.25 -10.35
N GLU A 149 17.06 28.88 -9.82
CA GLU A 149 17.20 28.12 -8.60
C GLU A 149 16.51 28.79 -7.41
N LYS A 150 16.78 30.08 -7.16
CA LYS A 150 16.12 30.84 -6.10
C LYS A 150 14.59 30.83 -6.24
N ARG A 151 14.08 30.96 -7.46
CA ARG A 151 12.63 30.90 -7.71
C ARG A 151 12.06 29.52 -7.38
N VAL A 152 12.69 28.44 -7.84
CA VAL A 152 12.26 27.06 -7.59
C VAL A 152 12.29 26.74 -6.09
N ARG A 153 13.36 27.11 -5.37
CA ARG A 153 13.47 26.92 -3.92
C ARG A 153 12.36 27.63 -3.13
N CYS A 154 11.84 28.74 -3.69
CA CYS A 154 10.72 29.47 -3.10
C CYS A 154 9.34 28.99 -3.62
N GLY A 155 9.26 27.89 -4.36
CA GLY A 155 8.01 27.36 -4.93
C GLY A 155 7.43 28.22 -6.08
N ASN A 156 8.22 29.13 -6.66
CA ASN A 156 7.77 29.97 -7.76
C ASN A 156 7.97 29.27 -9.11
N PRO A 157 7.04 29.48 -10.07
CA PRO A 157 7.18 28.92 -11.40
C PRO A 157 8.37 29.54 -12.16
N ILE A 158 9.02 28.74 -12.99
CA ILE A 158 10.03 29.15 -13.95
C ILE A 158 9.61 28.73 -15.36
N THR A 159 10.09 29.44 -16.36
CA THR A 159 9.88 29.06 -17.76
C THR A 159 11.19 28.50 -18.31
N LEU A 160 11.10 27.34 -18.93
CA LEU A 160 12.23 26.63 -19.54
C LEU A 160 11.86 26.35 -21.01
N PRO A 161 12.35 27.16 -21.96
CA PRO A 161 12.05 26.96 -23.39
C PRO A 161 12.53 25.58 -23.88
N GLY A 162 11.73 24.92 -24.69
CA GLY A 162 12.08 23.64 -25.31
C GLY A 162 11.91 22.40 -24.43
N MET A 163 11.38 22.56 -23.22
CA MET A 163 11.05 21.42 -22.36
C MET A 163 9.66 20.88 -22.67
N ALA A 164 9.51 19.56 -22.68
CA ALA A 164 8.21 18.91 -22.75
C ALA A 164 7.47 19.02 -21.41
N ASP A 165 6.14 19.01 -21.46
CA ASP A 165 5.34 18.93 -20.25
C ASP A 165 5.62 17.59 -19.51
N GLY A 166 5.77 17.65 -18.18
CA GLY A 166 6.07 16.46 -17.41
C GLY A 166 6.50 16.76 -15.97
N VAL A 167 6.82 15.70 -15.27
CA VAL A 167 7.40 15.75 -13.93
C VAL A 167 8.90 15.52 -14.03
N TYR A 168 9.68 16.36 -13.36
CA TYR A 168 11.14 16.35 -13.43
C TYR A 168 11.74 16.35 -12.03
N ARG A 169 12.88 15.66 -11.85
CA ARG A 169 13.76 15.85 -10.70
C ARG A 169 14.63 17.07 -10.96
N VAL A 170 14.49 18.10 -10.11
CA VAL A 170 15.19 19.37 -10.31
C VAL A 170 16.36 19.49 -9.35
N TYR A 171 17.55 19.78 -9.88
CA TYR A 171 18.78 19.93 -9.13
C TYR A 171 19.39 21.31 -9.36
N SER A 172 20.16 21.80 -8.36
CA SER A 172 21.06 22.94 -8.48
C SER A 172 22.22 22.65 -9.42
N GLN A 173 23.09 23.64 -9.63
CA GLN A 173 24.30 23.48 -10.45
C GLN A 173 25.40 22.62 -9.78
N GLU A 174 25.38 22.51 -8.45
CA GLU A 174 26.34 21.74 -7.65
C GLU A 174 25.94 20.27 -7.52
#